data_53daf2aed95e239e018d16993ed158dc
#
_entry.id   53daf2aed95e239e018d16993ed158dc
#
_cell.length_a   1.000
_cell.length_b   1.000
_cell.length_c   1.000
_cell.angle_alpha   90.00
_cell.angle_beta   90.00
_cell.angle_gamma   90.00
#
_symmetry.space_group_name_H-M   'P 1'
#
loop_
_entity.id
_entity.type
_entity.pdbx_description
1 polymer ?
#
loop_
_entity_poly.entity_id
_entity_poly.type
_entity_poly.pdbx_seq_one_letter_code
_entity_poly.pdbx_strand_id
1 'polypeptide(L)'
;VIPFLDTDDPFPPPELALQQPNGLLAAGGDLSPSRLLDAYAQGIFPWFGREDPLLWWSPDPRMVLYVRELKIARSLRRTIRSGRFRVTMDTAFADVISGCAEPRPGQDGTWITPEMHSAYCRLFEMGYAHSVEAWTGDHLAGGLYGVSLGRMFFGESMFTRESDASKVGFVHMVAQFARWKMPLIDCQMPTSHLASLGAREIPRAVFLDQVSQLVQESAPLRPWRLDADLTEALGTMHV
;
A
#
# COMPACT_ATOMS: atom_id res chain seq x y z
N VAL A 1 11.17 5.42 25.92
CA VAL A 1 10.12 4.43 26.26
C VAL A 1 8.89 4.79 25.44
N ILE A 2 8.35 3.85 24.66
CA ILE A 2 7.07 4.03 23.92
C ILE A 2 5.90 3.78 24.88
N PRO A 3 4.75 4.45 24.70
CA PRO A 3 3.52 4.14 25.45
C PRO A 3 2.95 2.77 25.04
N PHE A 4 2.29 2.11 25.98
CA PHE A 4 1.42 0.97 25.73
C PHE A 4 -0.03 1.46 25.78
N LEU A 5 -0.74 1.36 24.67
CA LEU A 5 -2.06 1.93 24.49
C LEU A 5 -3.15 0.92 24.86
N ASP A 6 -4.17 1.38 25.56
CA ASP A 6 -5.45 0.68 25.65
C ASP A 6 -6.30 0.93 24.39
N THR A 7 -7.41 0.21 24.24
CA THR A 7 -8.27 0.28 23.04
C THR A 7 -8.78 1.69 22.75
N ASP A 8 -9.07 2.48 23.79
CA ASP A 8 -9.66 3.82 23.64
C ASP A 8 -8.63 4.95 23.74
N ASP A 9 -7.35 4.64 23.98
CA ASP A 9 -6.32 5.66 24.07
C ASP A 9 -6.04 6.32 22.72
N PRO A 10 -5.89 7.65 22.62
CA PRO A 10 -5.48 8.29 21.39
C PRO A 10 -4.04 7.91 21.03
N PHE A 11 -3.70 7.96 19.74
CA PHE A 11 -2.31 7.85 19.32
C PHE A 11 -1.50 9.04 19.84
N PRO A 12 -0.25 8.81 20.28
CA PRO A 12 0.66 9.93 20.53
C PRO A 12 1.00 10.63 19.20
N PRO A 13 1.36 11.92 19.24
CA PRO A 13 1.80 12.65 18.05
C PRO A 13 2.92 11.89 17.31
N PRO A 14 2.84 11.71 15.98
CA PRO A 14 3.85 10.98 15.21
C PRO A 14 5.29 11.48 15.38
N GLU A 15 5.45 12.77 15.70
CA GLU A 15 6.74 13.41 15.96
C GLU A 15 7.49 12.81 17.15
N LEU A 16 6.76 12.14 18.06
CA LEU A 16 7.33 11.45 19.23
C LEU A 16 7.87 10.05 18.92
N ALA A 17 7.71 9.58 17.69
CA ALA A 17 8.25 8.29 17.28
C ALA A 17 9.78 8.23 17.45
N LEU A 18 10.27 7.08 17.88
CA LEU A 18 11.69 6.86 18.16
C LEU A 18 12.54 7.04 16.90
N GLN A 19 13.77 7.48 17.08
CA GLN A 19 14.78 7.46 16.02
C GLN A 19 15.41 6.07 15.84
N GLN A 20 15.44 5.26 16.93
CA GLN A 20 15.93 3.89 16.92
C GLN A 20 15.09 3.02 17.89
N PRO A 21 14.39 1.99 17.35
CA PRO A 21 14.19 1.74 15.93
C PRO A 21 13.39 2.87 15.26
N ASN A 22 13.78 3.23 14.01
CA ASN A 22 13.22 4.40 13.33
C ASN A 22 11.71 4.29 13.14
N GLY A 23 10.99 5.21 13.73
CA GLY A 23 9.56 5.35 13.56
C GLY A 23 8.70 4.57 14.56
N LEU A 24 9.26 3.79 15.47
CA LEU A 24 8.45 3.10 16.49
C LEU A 24 7.79 4.13 17.40
N LEU A 25 6.46 4.13 17.44
CA LEU A 25 5.65 5.16 18.10
C LEU A 25 4.97 4.66 19.37
N ALA A 26 4.30 3.50 19.28
CA ALA A 26 3.51 2.96 20.38
C ALA A 26 3.37 1.43 20.27
N ALA A 27 2.92 0.80 21.35
CA ALA A 27 2.51 -0.60 21.37
C ALA A 27 1.08 -0.72 21.91
N GLY A 28 0.41 -1.86 21.70
CA GLY A 28 -0.94 -2.13 22.20
C GLY A 28 -2.07 -1.55 21.35
N GLY A 29 -3.25 -1.40 21.94
CA GLY A 29 -4.48 -1.09 21.23
C GLY A 29 -5.08 -2.30 20.52
N ASP A 30 -5.81 -2.09 19.44
CA ASP A 30 -6.45 -3.12 18.64
C ASP A 30 -6.35 -2.87 17.12
N LEU A 31 -6.87 -3.81 16.33
CA LEU A 31 -6.96 -3.72 14.87
C LEU A 31 -8.40 -3.46 14.38
N SER A 32 -9.22 -2.78 15.19
CA SER A 32 -10.55 -2.37 14.77
C SER A 32 -10.48 -1.44 13.56
N PRO A 33 -11.48 -1.44 12.67
CA PRO A 33 -11.50 -0.53 11.53
C PRO A 33 -11.33 0.93 11.92
N SER A 34 -12.00 1.38 12.99
CA SER A 34 -11.85 2.76 13.49
C SER A 34 -10.42 3.09 13.89
N ARG A 35 -9.76 2.16 14.59
CA ARG A 35 -8.38 2.33 15.03
C ARG A 35 -7.40 2.40 13.87
N LEU A 36 -7.57 1.50 12.88
CA LEU A 36 -6.74 1.49 11.67
C LEU A 36 -6.92 2.77 10.85
N LEU A 37 -8.17 3.20 10.63
CA LEU A 37 -8.46 4.42 9.86
C LEU A 37 -7.92 5.67 10.56
N ASP A 38 -8.04 5.75 11.90
CA ASP A 38 -7.46 6.83 12.70
C ASP A 38 -5.92 6.86 12.58
N ALA A 39 -5.27 5.69 12.64
CA ALA A 39 -3.83 5.57 12.45
C ALA A 39 -3.39 6.08 11.08
N TYR A 40 -4.00 5.58 9.99
CA TYR A 40 -3.65 6.02 8.63
C TYR A 40 -3.89 7.51 8.41
N ALA A 41 -4.97 8.07 8.96
CA ALA A 41 -5.25 9.50 8.88
C ALA A 41 -4.16 10.37 9.54
N GLN A 42 -3.41 9.81 10.48
CA GLN A 42 -2.29 10.45 11.17
C GLN A 42 -0.91 10.01 10.62
N GLY A 43 -0.85 9.28 9.51
CA GLY A 43 0.41 8.80 8.93
C GLY A 43 1.08 7.69 9.75
N ILE A 44 0.30 6.98 10.56
CA ILE A 44 0.73 5.87 11.41
C ILE A 44 0.25 4.56 10.76
N PHE A 45 1.04 3.49 10.89
CA PHE A 45 0.66 2.16 10.40
C PHE A 45 1.06 1.05 11.37
N PRO A 46 0.36 -0.10 11.41
CA PRO A 46 0.73 -1.25 12.21
C PRO A 46 1.79 -2.08 11.48
N TRP A 47 2.82 -2.50 12.20
CA TRP A 47 3.81 -3.46 11.71
C TRP A 47 4.45 -4.19 12.87
N PHE A 48 4.27 -5.51 12.94
CA PHE A 48 4.72 -6.36 14.05
C PHE A 48 4.81 -7.82 13.62
N GLY A 49 5.68 -8.59 14.27
CA GLY A 49 5.80 -10.03 14.08
C GLY A 49 4.80 -10.82 14.94
N ARG A 50 4.77 -12.14 14.76
CA ARG A 50 3.85 -13.03 15.51
C ARG A 50 4.09 -13.03 17.01
N GLU A 51 5.33 -12.83 17.44
CA GLU A 51 5.75 -12.84 18.83
C GLU A 51 5.76 -11.44 19.46
N ASP A 52 5.62 -10.41 18.64
CA ASP A 52 5.58 -9.03 19.11
C ASP A 52 4.17 -8.64 19.53
N PRO A 53 4.03 -7.70 20.48
CA PRO A 53 2.77 -7.00 20.66
C PRO A 53 2.41 -6.23 19.39
N LEU A 54 1.17 -5.78 19.29
CA LEU A 54 0.77 -4.83 18.23
C LEU A 54 1.62 -3.56 18.34
N LEU A 55 2.37 -3.23 17.28
CA LEU A 55 3.28 -2.08 17.21
C LEU A 55 2.83 -1.10 16.13
N TRP A 56 2.94 0.20 16.44
CA TRP A 56 2.56 1.30 15.58
C TRP A 56 3.77 2.14 15.20
N TRP A 57 3.83 2.54 13.92
CA TRP A 57 5.03 3.15 13.34
C TRP A 57 4.71 4.41 12.55
N SER A 58 5.62 5.40 12.63
CA SER A 58 5.67 6.57 11.76
C SER A 58 7.13 6.96 11.50
N PRO A 59 7.81 6.34 10.52
CA PRO A 59 9.23 6.56 10.27
C PRO A 59 9.55 7.95 9.70
N ASP A 60 10.79 8.40 9.94
CA ASP A 60 11.37 9.61 9.38
C ASP A 60 12.80 9.31 8.87
N PRO A 61 13.09 9.43 7.56
CA PRO A 61 12.20 9.88 6.49
C PRO A 61 11.12 8.86 6.13
N ARG A 62 10.08 9.31 5.40
CA ARG A 62 9.00 8.48 4.87
C ARG A 62 9.20 8.24 3.38
N MET A 63 9.12 6.97 2.96
CA MET A 63 9.15 6.60 1.54
C MET A 63 7.80 6.84 0.89
N VAL A 64 7.75 7.61 -0.20
CA VAL A 64 6.53 7.91 -0.95
C VAL A 64 6.76 7.84 -2.45
N LEU A 65 5.68 7.58 -3.21
CA LEU A 65 5.67 7.76 -4.66
C LEU A 65 4.65 8.84 -5.02
N TYR A 66 5.13 9.93 -5.62
CA TYR A 66 4.25 10.86 -6.31
C TYR A 66 3.81 10.24 -7.64
N VAL A 67 2.51 10.15 -7.87
CA VAL A 67 1.92 9.47 -9.04
C VAL A 67 2.52 9.98 -10.36
N ARG A 68 2.81 11.29 -10.47
CA ARG A 68 3.46 11.93 -11.62
C ARG A 68 4.96 11.58 -11.80
N GLU A 69 5.59 11.00 -10.77
CA GLU A 69 7.03 10.68 -10.75
C GLU A 69 7.29 9.19 -11.04
N LEU A 70 6.24 8.41 -11.41
CA LEU A 70 6.37 7.00 -11.75
C LEU A 70 7.40 6.78 -12.85
N LYS A 71 8.36 5.89 -12.58
CA LYS A 71 9.38 5.46 -13.54
C LYS A 71 9.09 4.03 -14.00
N ILE A 72 8.99 3.82 -15.29
CA ILE A 72 8.75 2.51 -15.88
C ILE A 72 9.98 2.10 -16.69
N ALA A 73 10.71 1.09 -16.23
CA ALA A 73 11.88 0.56 -16.92
C ALA A 73 11.49 0.01 -18.31
N ARG A 74 12.43 0.04 -19.25
CA ARG A 74 12.20 -0.42 -20.64
C ARG A 74 11.75 -1.88 -20.72
N SER A 75 12.29 -2.75 -19.88
CA SER A 75 11.88 -4.15 -19.78
C SER A 75 10.43 -4.28 -19.33
N LEU A 76 10.03 -3.55 -18.27
CA LEU A 76 8.67 -3.57 -17.76
C LEU A 76 7.67 -3.02 -18.78
N ARG A 77 8.01 -1.97 -19.53
CA ARG A 77 7.18 -1.48 -20.65
C ARG A 77 6.95 -2.57 -21.70
N ARG A 78 7.97 -3.39 -22.00
CA ARG A 78 7.83 -4.52 -22.93
C ARG A 78 6.86 -5.55 -22.38
N THR A 79 6.95 -5.88 -21.09
CA THR A 79 6.03 -6.82 -20.43
C THR A 79 4.59 -6.29 -20.46
N ILE A 80 4.36 -4.99 -20.20
CA ILE A 80 3.02 -4.37 -20.29
C ILE A 80 2.48 -4.47 -21.72
N ARG A 81 3.28 -4.09 -22.74
CA ARG A 81 2.88 -4.14 -24.15
C ARG A 81 2.59 -5.55 -24.67
N SER A 82 3.19 -6.57 -24.08
CA SER A 82 2.94 -7.96 -24.49
C SER A 82 1.53 -8.44 -24.17
N GLY A 83 0.79 -7.75 -23.31
CA GLY A 83 -0.53 -8.16 -22.85
C GLY A 83 -0.53 -9.46 -22.04
N ARG A 84 0.65 -9.90 -21.54
CA ARG A 84 0.79 -11.15 -20.80
C ARG A 84 -0.10 -11.22 -19.57
N PHE A 85 -0.29 -10.10 -18.89
CA PHE A 85 -1.07 -10.04 -17.67
C PHE A 85 -2.36 -9.26 -17.90
N ARG A 86 -3.50 -9.84 -17.53
CA ARG A 86 -4.76 -9.13 -17.34
C ARG A 86 -4.74 -8.50 -15.95
N VAL A 87 -5.05 -7.22 -15.84
CA VAL A 87 -5.07 -6.50 -14.55
C VAL A 87 -6.51 -6.17 -14.17
N THR A 88 -6.84 -6.38 -12.90
CA THR A 88 -8.14 -6.04 -12.29
C THR A 88 -7.93 -5.27 -10.99
N MET A 89 -8.99 -4.69 -10.46
CA MET A 89 -9.03 -4.09 -9.13
C MET A 89 -10.24 -4.64 -8.37
N ASP A 90 -10.07 -4.86 -7.07
CA ASP A 90 -11.11 -5.26 -6.11
C ASP A 90 -11.88 -6.55 -6.50
N THR A 91 -11.26 -7.44 -7.27
CA THR A 91 -11.90 -8.67 -7.71
C THR A 91 -11.55 -9.90 -6.87
N ALA A 92 -10.40 -9.87 -6.18
CA ALA A 92 -9.90 -11.00 -5.40
C ALA A 92 -9.07 -10.55 -4.18
N PHE A 93 -9.60 -9.62 -3.37
CA PHE A 93 -8.88 -9.02 -2.25
C PHE A 93 -8.33 -10.07 -1.27
N ALA A 94 -9.17 -11.05 -0.86
CA ALA A 94 -8.77 -12.10 0.07
C ALA A 94 -7.63 -12.97 -0.48
N ASP A 95 -7.62 -13.25 -1.79
CA ASP A 95 -6.54 -14.00 -2.43
C ASP A 95 -5.25 -13.18 -2.54
N VAL A 96 -5.37 -11.85 -2.76
CA VAL A 96 -4.21 -10.95 -2.80
C VAL A 96 -3.55 -10.85 -1.43
N ILE A 97 -4.30 -10.59 -0.36
CA ILE A 97 -3.70 -10.50 0.98
C ILE A 97 -3.13 -11.85 1.44
N SER A 98 -3.77 -12.97 1.08
CA SER A 98 -3.26 -14.31 1.32
C SER A 98 -1.93 -14.55 0.57
N GLY A 99 -1.86 -14.16 -0.71
CA GLY A 99 -0.61 -14.21 -1.49
C GLY A 99 0.51 -13.34 -0.91
N CYS A 100 0.16 -12.18 -0.34
CA CYS A 100 1.12 -11.33 0.38
C CYS A 100 1.62 -11.96 1.69
N ALA A 101 0.81 -12.80 2.32
CA ALA A 101 1.13 -13.51 3.56
C ALA A 101 1.95 -14.78 3.35
N GLU A 102 2.11 -15.26 2.11
CA GLU A 102 2.93 -16.45 1.81
C GLU A 102 4.40 -16.24 2.23
N PRO A 103 5.05 -17.26 2.81
CA PRO A 103 6.47 -17.20 3.12
C PRO A 103 7.30 -16.90 1.86
N ARG A 104 8.29 -16.04 1.99
CA ARG A 104 9.21 -15.71 0.89
C ARG A 104 10.56 -16.37 1.10
N PRO A 105 11.25 -16.80 0.02
CA PRO A 105 12.61 -17.31 0.15
C PRO A 105 13.51 -16.30 0.89
N GLY A 106 14.15 -16.75 1.98
CA GLY A 106 15.07 -15.92 2.77
C GLY A 106 14.40 -14.99 3.80
N GLN A 107 13.09 -15.14 4.05
CA GLN A 107 12.41 -14.46 5.16
C GLN A 107 11.76 -15.50 6.07
N ASP A 108 12.04 -15.41 7.38
CA ASP A 108 11.40 -16.25 8.40
C ASP A 108 10.01 -15.68 8.71
N GLY A 109 8.97 -16.24 8.05
CA GLY A 109 7.57 -15.89 8.30
C GLY A 109 7.06 -14.65 7.55
N THR A 110 5.89 -14.21 7.95
CA THR A 110 5.21 -13.01 7.45
C THR A 110 4.72 -12.16 8.61
N TRP A 111 4.70 -10.84 8.42
CA TRP A 111 4.09 -9.90 9.37
C TRP A 111 2.55 -9.85 9.24
N ILE A 112 1.98 -10.40 8.14
CA ILE A 112 0.54 -10.49 7.96
C ILE A 112 0.01 -11.67 8.79
N THR A 113 -0.33 -11.41 10.05
CA THR A 113 -0.93 -12.41 10.93
C THR A 113 -2.39 -12.68 10.55
N PRO A 114 -3.03 -13.76 11.05
CA PRO A 114 -4.46 -14.00 10.82
C PRO A 114 -5.35 -12.82 11.25
N GLU A 115 -4.99 -12.14 12.34
CA GLU A 115 -5.69 -10.96 12.85
C GLU A 115 -5.56 -9.79 11.88
N MET A 116 -4.36 -9.53 11.35
CA MET A 116 -4.13 -8.53 10.29
C MET A 116 -4.94 -8.85 9.04
N HIS A 117 -4.87 -10.10 8.57
CA HIS A 117 -5.65 -10.55 7.42
C HIS A 117 -7.15 -10.24 7.61
N SER A 118 -7.71 -10.63 8.76
CA SER A 118 -9.14 -10.40 9.07
C SER A 118 -9.46 -8.91 9.17
N ALA A 119 -8.57 -8.10 9.74
CA ALA A 119 -8.78 -6.66 9.88
C ALA A 119 -8.82 -5.96 8.51
N TYR A 120 -7.89 -6.28 7.61
CA TYR A 120 -7.88 -5.69 6.26
C TYR A 120 -9.02 -6.20 5.37
N CYS A 121 -9.47 -7.45 5.51
CA CYS A 121 -10.70 -7.93 4.86
C CYS A 121 -11.92 -7.11 5.31
N ARG A 122 -12.06 -6.79 6.60
CA ARG A 122 -13.11 -5.89 7.08
C ARG A 122 -13.00 -4.49 6.50
N LEU A 123 -11.79 -3.92 6.39
CA LEU A 123 -11.60 -2.63 5.73
C LEU A 123 -11.99 -2.68 4.25
N PHE A 124 -11.74 -3.81 3.56
CA PHE A 124 -12.19 -4.02 2.19
C PHE A 124 -13.72 -4.04 2.08
N GLU A 125 -14.41 -4.79 2.93
CA GLU A 125 -15.89 -4.84 2.98
C GLU A 125 -16.49 -3.46 3.25
N MET A 126 -15.85 -2.65 4.08
CA MET A 126 -16.22 -1.25 4.33
C MET A 126 -15.81 -0.31 3.20
N GLY A 127 -14.96 -0.80 2.25
CA GLY A 127 -14.46 -0.10 1.07
C GLY A 127 -13.38 0.93 1.38
N TYR A 128 -12.55 0.69 2.37
CA TYR A 128 -11.34 1.44 2.68
C TYR A 128 -10.06 0.72 2.25
N ALA A 129 -10.08 -0.61 2.17
CA ALA A 129 -8.98 -1.34 1.59
C ALA A 129 -9.31 -1.74 0.15
N HIS A 130 -8.27 -1.83 -0.70
CA HIS A 130 -8.39 -2.12 -2.12
C HIS A 130 -7.24 -3.01 -2.58
N SER A 131 -7.50 -3.81 -3.60
CA SER A 131 -6.51 -4.69 -4.21
C SER A 131 -6.34 -4.43 -5.71
N VAL A 132 -5.19 -4.82 -6.20
CA VAL A 132 -4.89 -4.89 -7.64
C VAL A 132 -4.34 -6.26 -7.93
N GLU A 133 -4.93 -6.93 -8.90
CA GLU A 133 -4.59 -8.29 -9.31
C GLU A 133 -3.94 -8.28 -10.69
N ALA A 134 -2.89 -9.07 -10.86
CA ALA A 134 -2.31 -9.40 -12.16
C ALA A 134 -2.48 -10.90 -12.44
N TRP A 135 -3.17 -11.22 -13.53
CA TRP A 135 -3.57 -12.58 -13.88
C TRP A 135 -2.87 -13.09 -15.12
N THR A 136 -2.48 -14.35 -15.11
CA THR A 136 -2.11 -15.13 -16.31
C THR A 136 -3.18 -16.20 -16.53
N GLY A 137 -4.03 -16.03 -17.55
CA GLY A 137 -5.26 -16.81 -17.65
C GLY A 137 -6.14 -16.61 -16.40
N ASP A 138 -6.46 -17.70 -15.70
CA ASP A 138 -7.24 -17.68 -14.46
C ASP A 138 -6.36 -17.75 -13.19
N HIS A 139 -5.03 -17.75 -13.34
CA HIS A 139 -4.10 -17.80 -12.22
C HIS A 139 -3.70 -16.41 -11.75
N LEU A 140 -3.79 -16.16 -10.44
CA LEU A 140 -3.31 -14.94 -9.82
C LEU A 140 -1.77 -14.97 -9.78
N ALA A 141 -1.15 -14.28 -10.75
CA ALA A 141 0.31 -14.25 -10.96
C ALA A 141 1.04 -13.29 -10.02
N GLY A 142 0.32 -12.30 -9.51
CA GLY A 142 0.82 -11.32 -8.55
C GLY A 142 -0.26 -10.31 -8.20
N GLY A 143 0.00 -9.50 -7.19
CA GLY A 143 -0.95 -8.49 -6.74
C GLY A 143 -0.37 -7.59 -5.66
N LEU A 144 -1.15 -6.62 -5.27
CA LEU A 144 -0.86 -5.72 -4.16
C LEU A 144 -2.17 -5.26 -3.52
N TYR A 145 -2.08 -4.84 -2.27
CA TYR A 145 -3.20 -4.20 -1.59
C TYR A 145 -2.75 -3.00 -0.76
N GLY A 146 -3.70 -2.21 -0.35
CA GLY A 146 -3.50 -1.07 0.52
C GLY A 146 -4.79 -0.43 0.98
N VAL A 147 -4.66 0.62 1.77
CA VAL A 147 -5.78 1.40 2.33
C VAL A 147 -5.91 2.72 1.59
N SER A 148 -7.13 3.17 1.34
CA SER A 148 -7.42 4.46 0.72
C SER A 148 -8.26 5.33 1.64
N LEU A 149 -7.79 6.52 1.93
CA LEU A 149 -8.51 7.57 2.63
C LEU A 149 -8.49 8.84 1.80
N GLY A 150 -9.67 9.35 1.44
CA GLY A 150 -9.74 10.50 0.55
C GLY A 150 -9.00 10.26 -0.76
N ARG A 151 -8.00 11.09 -1.07
CA ARG A 151 -7.12 10.94 -2.22
C ARG A 151 -5.72 10.41 -1.87
N MET A 152 -5.59 9.81 -0.70
CA MET A 152 -4.36 9.18 -0.25
C MET A 152 -4.48 7.66 -0.37
N PHE A 153 -3.42 7.00 -0.84
CA PHE A 153 -3.30 5.54 -0.83
C PHE A 153 -2.08 5.13 -0.01
N PHE A 154 -2.31 4.23 0.93
CA PHE A 154 -1.29 3.64 1.78
C PHE A 154 -1.04 2.21 1.30
N GLY A 155 0.10 1.98 0.62
CA GLY A 155 0.47 0.67 0.12
C GLY A 155 0.92 -0.23 1.25
N GLU A 156 0.33 -1.41 1.39
CA GLU A 156 0.62 -2.35 2.48
C GLU A 156 1.62 -3.42 2.07
N SER A 157 1.26 -4.20 1.08
CA SER A 157 2.11 -5.29 0.62
C SER A 157 1.85 -5.64 -0.84
N MET A 158 2.83 -6.31 -1.44
CA MET A 158 2.71 -6.87 -2.78
C MET A 158 3.41 -8.21 -2.84
N PHE A 159 2.93 -9.09 -3.73
CA PHE A 159 3.55 -10.38 -4.01
C PHE A 159 3.66 -10.61 -5.51
N THR A 160 4.57 -11.47 -5.91
CA THR A 160 4.75 -11.85 -7.31
C THR A 160 5.11 -13.34 -7.39
N ARG A 161 4.33 -14.09 -8.13
CA ARG A 161 4.59 -15.51 -8.46
C ARG A 161 5.21 -15.64 -9.85
N GLU A 162 4.93 -14.69 -10.74
CA GLU A 162 5.52 -14.59 -12.06
C GLU A 162 6.26 -13.25 -12.23
N SER A 163 7.42 -13.30 -12.87
CA SER A 163 8.26 -12.10 -13.07
C SER A 163 7.46 -10.92 -13.63
N ASP A 164 7.60 -9.76 -13.01
CA ASP A 164 6.96 -8.49 -13.30
C ASP A 164 5.45 -8.39 -12.97
N ALA A 165 4.76 -9.47 -12.55
CA ALA A 165 3.31 -9.45 -12.35
C ALA A 165 2.87 -8.32 -11.40
N SER A 166 3.44 -8.23 -10.20
CA SER A 166 3.10 -7.16 -9.25
C SER A 166 3.46 -5.76 -9.77
N LYS A 167 4.58 -5.63 -10.50
CA LYS A 167 4.97 -4.35 -11.10
C LYS A 167 3.99 -3.90 -12.18
N VAL A 168 3.50 -4.83 -13.01
CA VAL A 168 2.47 -4.54 -14.01
C VAL A 168 1.19 -4.07 -13.32
N GLY A 169 0.72 -4.76 -12.29
CA GLY A 169 -0.42 -4.33 -11.48
C GLY A 169 -0.20 -2.94 -10.88
N PHE A 170 0.97 -2.70 -10.28
CA PHE A 170 1.32 -1.41 -9.70
C PHE A 170 1.31 -0.26 -10.72
N VAL A 171 1.88 -0.47 -11.91
CA VAL A 171 1.87 0.56 -12.99
C VAL A 171 0.44 0.88 -13.43
N HIS A 172 -0.42 -0.12 -13.59
CA HIS A 172 -1.83 0.10 -13.93
C HIS A 172 -2.56 0.88 -12.84
N MET A 173 -2.34 0.53 -11.56
CA MET A 173 -2.89 1.27 -10.43
C MET A 173 -2.46 2.75 -10.44
N VAL A 174 -1.15 3.01 -10.59
CA VAL A 174 -0.64 4.39 -10.60
C VAL A 174 -1.19 5.18 -11.78
N ALA A 175 -1.34 4.57 -12.96
CA ALA A 175 -1.94 5.21 -14.12
C ALA A 175 -3.44 5.52 -13.89
N GLN A 176 -4.17 4.63 -13.23
CA GLN A 176 -5.56 4.88 -12.83
C GLN A 176 -5.64 5.99 -11.76
N PHE A 177 -4.71 6.03 -10.80
CA PHE A 177 -4.64 7.10 -9.80
C PHE A 177 -4.39 8.47 -10.43
N ALA A 178 -3.59 8.54 -11.49
CA ALA A 178 -3.42 9.78 -12.24
C ALA A 178 -4.76 10.30 -12.81
N ARG A 179 -5.61 9.42 -13.33
CA ARG A 179 -6.96 9.76 -13.82
C ARG A 179 -7.89 10.18 -12.68
N TRP A 180 -7.82 9.52 -11.54
CA TRP A 180 -8.59 9.86 -10.35
C TRP A 180 -8.04 11.06 -9.56
N LYS A 181 -6.90 11.64 -10.03
CA LYS A 181 -6.21 12.76 -9.37
C LYS A 181 -5.80 12.44 -7.93
N MET A 182 -5.44 11.19 -7.66
CA MET A 182 -4.78 10.77 -6.43
C MET A 182 -3.28 11.05 -6.59
N PRO A 183 -2.69 12.01 -5.86
CA PRO A 183 -1.34 12.48 -6.18
C PRO A 183 -0.22 11.67 -5.54
N LEU A 184 -0.53 10.93 -4.46
CA LEU A 184 0.46 10.39 -3.54
C LEU A 184 0.15 8.96 -3.10
N ILE A 185 1.17 8.13 -3.08
CA ILE A 185 1.17 6.78 -2.53
C ILE A 185 2.20 6.74 -1.40
N ASP A 186 1.75 6.37 -0.21
CA ASP A 186 2.62 6.02 0.90
C ASP A 186 3.24 4.65 0.66
N CYS A 187 4.55 4.59 0.63
CA CYS A 187 5.32 3.35 0.52
C CYS A 187 5.98 2.97 1.85
N GLN A 188 5.73 3.73 2.91
CA GLN A 188 6.18 3.51 4.29
C GLN A 188 7.70 3.45 4.43
N MET A 189 8.33 2.33 4.11
CA MET A 189 9.74 2.06 4.31
C MET A 189 10.51 2.04 2.99
N PRO A 190 11.79 2.47 2.97
CA PRO A 190 12.60 2.48 1.77
C PRO A 190 12.94 1.06 1.31
N THR A 191 12.69 0.79 0.03
CA THR A 191 13.14 -0.42 -0.66
C THR A 191 13.71 -0.08 -2.03
N SER A 192 14.74 -0.84 -2.46
CA SER A 192 15.33 -0.67 -3.80
C SER A 192 14.30 -0.90 -4.91
N HIS A 193 13.33 -1.79 -4.68
CA HIS A 193 12.24 -2.06 -5.59
C HIS A 193 11.38 -0.82 -5.85
N LEU A 194 10.87 -0.18 -4.80
CA LEU A 194 10.05 1.04 -4.90
C LEU A 194 10.85 2.23 -5.45
N ALA A 195 12.12 2.37 -5.03
CA ALA A 195 13.01 3.39 -5.59
C ALA A 195 13.20 3.24 -7.11
N SER A 196 13.27 2.00 -7.62
CA SER A 196 13.34 1.73 -9.07
C SER A 196 12.09 2.17 -9.83
N LEU A 197 10.95 2.27 -9.16
CA LEU A 197 9.67 2.75 -9.70
C LEU A 197 9.48 4.26 -9.52
N GLY A 198 10.46 4.96 -8.93
CA GLY A 198 10.44 6.41 -8.75
C GLY A 198 10.07 6.89 -7.35
N ALA A 199 9.80 5.98 -6.41
CA ALA A 199 9.56 6.35 -5.04
C ALA A 199 10.84 6.97 -4.41
N ARG A 200 10.64 7.92 -3.50
CA ARG A 200 11.71 8.62 -2.81
C ARG A 200 11.34 8.96 -1.38
N GLU A 201 12.34 9.19 -0.57
CA GLU A 201 12.17 9.60 0.81
C GLU A 201 11.89 11.11 0.90
N ILE A 202 10.99 11.46 1.81
CA ILE A 202 10.70 12.84 2.21
C ILE A 202 10.69 12.94 3.74
N PRO A 203 10.95 14.11 4.32
CA PRO A 203 10.79 14.32 5.76
C PRO A 203 9.37 13.95 6.22
N ARG A 204 9.23 13.28 7.36
CA ARG A 204 7.92 12.91 7.93
C ARG A 204 6.99 14.11 8.08
N ALA A 205 7.49 15.27 8.51
CA ALA A 205 6.67 16.48 8.65
C ALA A 205 6.01 16.89 7.32
N VAL A 206 6.75 16.79 6.20
CA VAL A 206 6.21 17.07 4.85
C VAL A 206 5.17 16.03 4.46
N PHE A 207 5.39 14.76 4.81
CA PHE A 207 4.43 13.68 4.57
C PHE A 207 3.14 13.89 5.34
N LEU A 208 3.21 14.19 6.64
CA LEU A 208 2.04 14.39 7.51
C LEU A 208 1.20 15.60 7.08
N ASP A 209 1.83 16.69 6.66
CA ASP A 209 1.13 17.84 6.10
C ASP A 209 0.30 17.45 4.86
N GLN A 210 0.87 16.67 3.93
CA GLN A 210 0.16 16.19 2.75
C GLN A 210 -0.96 15.20 3.09
N VAL A 211 -0.72 14.26 4.02
CA VAL A 211 -1.75 13.31 4.48
C VAL A 211 -2.94 14.06 5.04
N SER A 212 -2.72 15.03 5.95
CA SER A 212 -3.79 15.79 6.59
C SER A 212 -4.73 16.50 5.61
N GLN A 213 -4.21 16.90 4.46
CA GLN A 213 -4.97 17.55 3.39
C GLN A 213 -5.69 16.50 2.52
N LEU A 214 -4.96 15.48 2.06
CA LEU A 214 -5.47 14.51 1.09
C LEU A 214 -6.55 13.59 1.64
N VAL A 215 -6.49 13.23 2.92
CA VAL A 215 -7.52 12.37 3.56
C VAL A 215 -8.88 13.07 3.72
N GLN A 216 -8.92 14.40 3.65
CA GLN A 216 -10.16 15.18 3.72
C GLN A 216 -10.84 15.31 2.35
N GLU A 217 -10.16 15.00 1.27
CA GLU A 217 -10.73 15.09 -0.08
C GLU A 217 -11.65 13.92 -0.39
N SER A 218 -12.49 14.09 -1.42
CA SER A 218 -13.39 13.01 -1.84
C SER A 218 -12.64 11.84 -2.43
N ALA A 219 -12.90 10.65 -1.90
CA ALA A 219 -12.34 9.39 -2.42
C ALA A 219 -12.93 9.04 -3.81
N PRO A 220 -12.20 8.24 -4.61
CA PRO A 220 -12.74 7.67 -5.84
C PRO A 220 -13.99 6.82 -5.59
N LEU A 221 -14.86 6.72 -6.60
CA LEU A 221 -16.07 5.91 -6.53
C LEU A 221 -15.74 4.42 -6.40
N ARG A 222 -16.55 3.69 -5.67
CA ARG A 222 -16.44 2.24 -5.44
C ARG A 222 -17.48 1.46 -6.24
N PRO A 223 -17.24 0.18 -6.53
CA PRO A 223 -15.95 -0.56 -6.41
C PRO A 223 -14.90 -0.02 -7.37
N TRP A 224 -13.62 -0.16 -7.01
CA TRP A 224 -12.53 0.27 -7.88
C TRP A 224 -12.46 -0.60 -9.14
N ARG A 225 -12.33 0.05 -10.27
CA ARG A 225 -12.17 -0.60 -11.57
C ARG A 225 -11.21 0.19 -12.42
N LEU A 226 -10.42 -0.51 -13.22
CA LEU A 226 -9.62 0.15 -14.25
C LEU A 226 -10.52 0.64 -15.37
N ASP A 227 -10.21 1.82 -15.89
CA ASP A 227 -10.85 2.31 -17.11
C ASP A 227 -10.51 1.36 -18.28
N ALA A 228 -11.49 1.07 -19.13
CA ALA A 228 -11.36 0.05 -20.17
C ALA A 228 -10.22 0.33 -21.18
N ASP A 229 -9.91 1.60 -21.42
CA ASP A 229 -8.86 2.05 -22.36
C ASP A 229 -7.47 2.16 -21.70
N LEU A 230 -7.36 1.98 -20.39
CA LEU A 230 -6.12 2.23 -19.66
C LEU A 230 -4.97 1.33 -20.09
N THR A 231 -5.25 0.04 -20.29
CA THR A 231 -4.23 -0.93 -20.73
C THR A 231 -3.68 -0.59 -22.12
N GLU A 232 -4.56 -0.18 -23.05
CA GLU A 232 -4.17 0.26 -24.37
C GLU A 232 -3.33 1.55 -24.31
N ALA A 233 -3.78 2.53 -23.52
CA ALA A 233 -3.05 3.78 -23.29
C ALA A 233 -1.63 3.54 -22.75
N LEU A 234 -1.47 2.62 -21.78
CA LEU A 234 -0.16 2.24 -21.27
C LEU A 234 0.72 1.52 -22.30
N GLY A 235 0.11 0.71 -23.17
CA GLY A 235 0.79 0.04 -24.28
C GLY A 235 1.32 1.00 -25.34
N THR A 236 0.67 2.13 -25.57
CA THR A 236 1.03 3.15 -26.59
C THR A 236 1.95 4.25 -26.06
N MET A 237 2.19 4.35 -24.75
CA MET A 237 3.10 5.36 -24.18
C MET A 237 4.50 5.26 -24.79
N HIS A 238 4.83 6.19 -25.68
CA HIS A 238 6.17 6.36 -26.23
C HIS A 238 7.14 6.91 -25.19
N VAL A 239 8.43 6.59 -25.35
CA VAL A 239 9.58 7.03 -24.53
C VAL A 239 9.71 8.54 -24.56
#